data_ddcce5ec15765af09375a1ed91b5d020
#
_entry.id   ddcce5ec15765af09375a1ed91b5d020
#
_cell.length_a   1.000
_cell.length_b   1.000
_cell.length_c   1.000
_cell.angle_alpha   90.00
_cell.angle_beta   90.00
_cell.angle_gamma   90.00
#
_symmetry.space_group_name_H-M   'P 1'
#
loop_
_entity.id
_entity.type
_entity.pdbx_description
1 polymer ?
#
loop_
_entity_poly.entity_id
_entity_poly.type
_entity_poly.pdbx_seq_one_letter_code
_entity_poly.pdbx_strand_id
1 'polypeptide(L)'
;MNPSASLNIVDLFSGIGGFSLGLHRADPRFKTIAFCEIEPFCQEVLKQNFPGVTLYNDIKDTKINEPTFLVCGGFPCQGFSQAGLQRGTEDDRYLWGEMFDVIKHTKPRWVIAENVRGIVTTQDGLAFNTVHIDLESEGYEVQAFNIPAIGKGAWHKRERIWFIAANTDSGEQFGCNDASGIHQTKQQRMVGNEEKDRNKVWSET
;
A
#
# COMPACT_ATOMS: atom_id res chain seq x y z
N MET A 1 21.15 1.48 -13.02
CA MET A 1 20.27 0.52 -13.74
C MET A 1 20.44 0.68 -15.24
N ASN A 2 20.28 -0.43 -16.00
CA ASN A 2 20.20 -0.32 -17.45
C ASN A 2 18.89 0.43 -17.82
N PRO A 3 18.92 1.55 -18.53
CA PRO A 3 17.72 2.37 -18.82
C PRO A 3 16.67 1.64 -19.66
N SER A 4 17.00 0.50 -20.26
CA SER A 4 16.07 -0.32 -21.05
C SER A 4 15.52 -1.55 -20.31
N ALA A 5 15.89 -1.75 -19.03
CA ALA A 5 15.44 -2.93 -18.31
C ALA A 5 13.94 -2.82 -17.93
N SER A 6 13.19 -3.91 -18.14
CA SER A 6 11.81 -4.02 -17.71
C SER A 6 11.71 -4.02 -16.20
N LEU A 7 10.74 -3.30 -15.65
CA LEU A 7 10.41 -3.23 -14.23
C LEU A 7 9.16 -4.07 -13.97
N ASN A 8 9.34 -5.32 -13.58
CA ASN A 8 8.23 -6.27 -13.38
C ASN A 8 7.36 -5.89 -12.18
N ILE A 9 6.04 -5.84 -12.40
CA ILE A 9 5.03 -5.54 -11.38
C ILE A 9 4.19 -6.78 -11.10
N VAL A 10 3.93 -7.04 -9.83
CA VAL A 10 2.87 -7.91 -9.35
C VAL A 10 1.80 -7.03 -8.72
N ASP A 11 0.57 -7.08 -9.25
CA ASP A 11 -0.57 -6.26 -8.82
C ASP A 11 -1.58 -7.18 -8.10
N LEU A 12 -1.68 -7.02 -6.78
CA LEU A 12 -2.50 -7.83 -5.89
C LEU A 12 -3.80 -7.08 -5.55
N PHE A 13 -4.91 -7.83 -5.39
CA PHE A 13 -6.23 -7.24 -5.20
C PHE A 13 -6.53 -6.20 -6.29
N SER A 14 -6.25 -6.60 -7.52
CA SER A 14 -6.01 -5.72 -8.66
C SER A 14 -7.24 -4.91 -9.09
N GLY A 15 -8.45 -5.36 -8.69
CA GLY A 15 -9.68 -4.77 -9.20
C GLY A 15 -9.67 -4.78 -10.73
N ILE A 16 -9.85 -3.64 -11.34
CA ILE A 16 -9.80 -3.47 -12.80
C ILE A 16 -8.42 -3.06 -13.34
N GLY A 17 -7.35 -3.18 -12.52
CA GLY A 17 -5.97 -2.90 -12.93
C GLY A 17 -5.53 -1.44 -12.81
N GLY A 18 -6.11 -0.71 -11.86
CA GLY A 18 -5.83 0.71 -11.67
C GLY A 18 -4.36 1.03 -11.35
N PHE A 19 -3.72 0.25 -10.48
CA PHE A 19 -2.28 0.36 -10.18
C PHE A 19 -1.42 0.15 -11.42
N SER A 20 -1.63 -0.96 -12.10
CA SER A 20 -0.89 -1.31 -13.32
C SER A 20 -1.02 -0.24 -14.39
N LEU A 21 -2.23 0.25 -14.65
CA LEU A 21 -2.47 1.32 -15.62
C LEU A 21 -1.75 2.60 -15.24
N GLY A 22 -1.81 3.00 -13.96
CA GLY A 22 -1.15 4.20 -13.46
C GLY A 22 0.37 4.13 -13.59
N LEU A 23 0.96 2.99 -13.23
CA LEU A 23 2.39 2.74 -13.32
C LEU A 23 2.88 2.71 -14.78
N HIS A 24 2.18 2.02 -15.69
CA HIS A 24 2.50 2.02 -17.12
C HIS A 24 2.48 3.43 -17.73
N ARG A 25 1.54 4.28 -17.29
CA ARG A 25 1.47 5.68 -17.75
C ARG A 25 2.59 6.55 -17.18
N ALA A 26 3.05 6.23 -15.97
CA ALA A 26 4.15 6.97 -15.33
C ALA A 26 5.50 6.63 -15.96
N ASP A 27 5.74 5.34 -16.25
CA ASP A 27 6.96 4.87 -16.91
C ASP A 27 6.65 3.59 -17.72
N PRO A 28 6.85 3.60 -19.06
CA PRO A 28 6.57 2.45 -19.92
C PRO A 28 7.45 1.22 -19.66
N ARG A 29 8.50 1.34 -18.84
CA ARG A 29 9.31 0.20 -18.40
C ARG A 29 8.58 -0.69 -17.39
N PHE A 30 7.60 -0.15 -16.67
CA PHE A 30 6.77 -0.96 -15.80
C PHE A 30 5.97 -1.98 -16.63
N LYS A 31 6.09 -3.25 -16.30
CA LYS A 31 5.37 -4.36 -16.94
C LYS A 31 4.70 -5.21 -15.89
N THR A 32 3.38 -5.28 -15.92
CA THR A 32 2.64 -6.20 -15.08
C THR A 32 2.87 -7.62 -15.57
N ILE A 33 3.40 -8.48 -14.70
CA ILE A 33 3.65 -9.91 -14.96
C ILE A 33 2.58 -10.79 -14.36
N ALA A 34 1.91 -10.33 -13.29
CA ALA A 34 0.85 -11.07 -12.65
C ALA A 34 -0.18 -10.14 -12.00
N PHE A 35 -1.43 -10.56 -12.07
CA PHE A 35 -2.57 -10.04 -11.32
C PHE A 35 -3.05 -11.08 -10.32
N CYS A 36 -3.58 -10.63 -9.18
CA CYS A 36 -4.39 -11.43 -8.29
C CYS A 36 -5.71 -10.71 -7.99
N GLU A 37 -6.84 -11.32 -8.40
CA GLU A 37 -8.17 -10.74 -8.24
C GLU A 37 -9.22 -11.85 -8.11
N ILE A 38 -10.05 -11.78 -7.07
CA ILE A 38 -11.06 -12.80 -6.79
C ILE A 38 -12.39 -12.53 -7.53
N GLU A 39 -12.70 -11.26 -7.80
CA GLU A 39 -13.99 -10.86 -8.37
C GLU A 39 -14.07 -11.17 -9.87
N PRO A 40 -14.99 -12.05 -10.34
CA PRO A 40 -15.04 -12.48 -11.73
C PRO A 40 -15.21 -11.33 -12.73
N PHE A 41 -16.00 -10.31 -12.40
CA PHE A 41 -16.18 -9.14 -13.27
C PHE A 41 -14.84 -8.40 -13.47
N CYS A 42 -14.08 -8.19 -12.40
CA CYS A 42 -12.78 -7.54 -12.47
C CYS A 42 -11.78 -8.37 -13.29
N GLN A 43 -11.80 -9.70 -13.13
CA GLN A 43 -10.96 -10.61 -13.91
C GLN A 43 -11.21 -10.49 -15.43
N GLU A 44 -12.47 -10.38 -15.84
CA GLU A 44 -12.80 -10.20 -17.26
C GLU A 44 -12.27 -8.86 -17.80
N VAL A 45 -12.38 -7.78 -17.01
CA VAL A 45 -11.82 -6.47 -17.36
C VAL A 45 -10.30 -6.54 -17.49
N LEU A 46 -9.61 -7.25 -16.56
CA LEU A 46 -8.16 -7.44 -16.61
C LEU A 46 -7.73 -8.22 -17.86
N LYS A 47 -8.40 -9.33 -18.20
CA LYS A 47 -8.12 -10.12 -19.40
C LYS A 47 -8.27 -9.32 -20.68
N GLN A 48 -9.28 -8.44 -20.75
CA GLN A 48 -9.50 -7.58 -21.92
C GLN A 48 -8.43 -6.50 -22.07
N ASN A 49 -8.05 -5.84 -20.97
CA ASN A 49 -7.15 -4.67 -21.01
C ASN A 49 -5.66 -5.04 -20.94
N PHE A 50 -5.34 -6.22 -20.38
CA PHE A 50 -3.98 -6.70 -20.18
C PHE A 50 -3.82 -8.14 -20.71
N PRO A 51 -4.00 -8.35 -22.02
CA PRO A 51 -3.96 -9.69 -22.59
C PRO A 51 -2.59 -10.34 -22.38
N GLY A 52 -2.60 -11.63 -21.99
CA GLY A 52 -1.39 -12.43 -21.81
C GLY A 52 -0.69 -12.27 -20.45
N VAL A 53 -1.19 -11.42 -19.54
CA VAL A 53 -0.71 -11.34 -18.16
C VAL A 53 -1.31 -12.49 -17.34
N THR A 54 -0.48 -13.14 -16.51
CA THR A 54 -0.93 -14.21 -15.60
C THR A 54 -1.95 -13.65 -14.60
N LEU A 55 -3.08 -14.36 -14.43
CA LEU A 55 -4.13 -13.98 -13.48
C LEU A 55 -4.38 -15.09 -12.47
N TYR A 56 -4.15 -14.79 -11.20
CA TYR A 56 -4.49 -15.64 -10.07
C TYR A 56 -5.85 -15.25 -9.51
N ASN A 57 -6.66 -16.26 -9.15
CA ASN A 57 -8.02 -16.03 -8.63
C ASN A 57 -8.01 -15.81 -7.11
N ASP A 58 -7.06 -16.39 -6.39
CA ASP A 58 -6.93 -16.26 -4.93
C ASP A 58 -5.49 -15.90 -4.56
N ILE A 59 -5.34 -15.00 -3.60
CA ILE A 59 -4.04 -14.58 -3.08
C ILE A 59 -3.28 -15.76 -2.46
N LYS A 60 -3.97 -16.71 -1.85
CA LYS A 60 -3.40 -17.91 -1.22
C LYS A 60 -2.74 -18.86 -2.23
N ASP A 61 -3.20 -18.81 -3.48
CA ASP A 61 -2.67 -19.64 -4.58
C ASP A 61 -1.62 -18.90 -5.42
N THR A 62 -1.35 -17.63 -5.09
CA THR A 62 -0.44 -16.76 -5.86
C THR A 62 1.01 -17.17 -5.63
N LYS A 63 1.66 -17.71 -6.69
CA LYS A 63 3.06 -18.14 -6.67
C LYS A 63 3.82 -17.42 -7.78
N ILE A 64 4.63 -16.46 -7.40
CA ILE A 64 5.45 -15.67 -8.32
C ILE A 64 6.90 -16.17 -8.22
N ASN A 65 7.43 -16.66 -9.32
CA ASN A 65 8.82 -17.12 -9.41
C ASN A 65 9.71 -16.16 -10.20
N GLU A 66 9.11 -15.21 -10.92
CA GLU A 66 9.83 -14.24 -11.71
C GLU A 66 10.41 -13.13 -10.84
N PRO A 67 11.60 -12.61 -11.19
CA PRO A 67 12.16 -11.44 -10.52
C PRO A 67 11.17 -10.28 -10.53
N THR A 68 10.81 -9.80 -9.35
CA THR A 68 9.79 -8.77 -9.15
C THR A 68 10.43 -7.48 -8.71
N PHE A 69 10.18 -6.39 -9.44
CA PHE A 69 10.64 -5.06 -9.08
C PHE A 69 9.71 -4.38 -8.07
N LEU A 70 8.40 -4.52 -8.27
CA LEU A 70 7.37 -3.87 -7.47
C LEU A 70 6.21 -4.84 -7.20
N VAL A 71 5.82 -4.94 -5.94
CA VAL A 71 4.53 -5.48 -5.52
C VAL A 71 3.62 -4.33 -5.14
N CYS A 72 2.43 -4.25 -5.72
CA CYS A 72 1.43 -3.27 -5.35
C CYS A 72 0.07 -3.92 -5.07
N GLY A 73 -0.79 -3.24 -4.29
CA GLY A 73 -2.13 -3.72 -4.04
C GLY A 73 -2.90 -2.92 -2.98
N GLY A 74 -4.22 -2.88 -3.14
CA GLY A 74 -5.15 -2.35 -2.15
C GLY A 74 -5.75 -3.49 -1.33
N PHE A 75 -5.09 -3.91 -0.24
CA PHE A 75 -5.52 -5.07 0.54
C PHE A 75 -6.83 -4.81 1.30
N PRO A 76 -7.78 -5.79 1.34
CA PRO A 76 -9.03 -5.65 2.05
C PRO A 76 -8.83 -5.42 3.55
N CYS A 77 -9.63 -4.51 4.13
CA CYS A 77 -9.59 -4.13 5.54
C CYS A 77 -11.03 -4.03 6.10
N GLN A 78 -11.90 -5.00 5.77
CA GLN A 78 -13.32 -4.90 6.11
C GLN A 78 -13.63 -5.14 7.60
N GLY A 79 -12.76 -5.82 8.35
CA GLY A 79 -12.85 -5.95 9.81
C GLY A 79 -12.72 -4.62 10.56
N PHE A 80 -12.27 -3.58 9.88
CA PHE A 80 -12.01 -2.24 10.40
C PHE A 80 -13.04 -1.19 9.93
N SER A 81 -14.13 -1.58 9.24
CA SER A 81 -15.16 -0.63 8.82
C SER A 81 -16.10 -0.29 9.98
N GLN A 82 -16.50 1.00 10.09
CA GLN A 82 -17.40 1.49 11.14
C GLN A 82 -18.81 0.86 11.12
N ALA A 83 -19.15 0.07 10.11
CA ALA A 83 -20.49 -0.49 9.90
C ALA A 83 -20.62 -1.97 10.29
N GLY A 84 -19.56 -2.65 10.75
CA GLY A 84 -19.57 -4.06 11.14
C GLY A 84 -19.06 -4.28 12.57
N LEU A 85 -19.34 -5.47 13.13
CA LEU A 85 -18.67 -5.92 14.35
C LEU A 85 -17.16 -5.89 14.12
N GLN A 86 -16.45 -5.05 14.87
CA GLN A 86 -15.00 -4.88 14.76
C GLN A 86 -14.30 -6.16 15.23
N ARG A 87 -13.98 -7.08 14.32
CA ARG A 87 -13.22 -8.30 14.60
C ARG A 87 -11.72 -8.14 14.41
N GLY A 88 -11.30 -6.97 13.87
CA GLY A 88 -9.89 -6.63 13.70
C GLY A 88 -9.11 -7.56 12.79
N THR A 89 -7.91 -7.92 13.20
CA THR A 89 -6.99 -8.81 12.47
C THR A 89 -7.43 -10.27 12.43
N GLU A 90 -8.46 -10.66 13.22
CA GLU A 90 -9.04 -12.01 13.21
C GLU A 90 -10.15 -12.17 12.16
N ASP A 91 -10.47 -11.10 11.40
CA ASP A 91 -11.47 -11.16 10.33
C ASP A 91 -10.85 -11.76 9.06
N ASP A 92 -11.47 -12.82 8.51
CA ASP A 92 -11.05 -13.48 7.25
C ASP A 92 -10.94 -12.52 6.04
N ARG A 93 -11.45 -11.31 6.18
CA ARG A 93 -11.38 -10.23 5.18
C ARG A 93 -10.20 -9.28 5.37
N TYR A 94 -9.34 -9.51 6.37
CA TYR A 94 -8.08 -8.78 6.54
C TYR A 94 -6.96 -9.61 5.92
N LEU A 95 -6.60 -9.27 4.69
CA LEU A 95 -5.67 -10.07 3.86
C LEU A 95 -4.27 -9.43 3.76
N TRP A 96 -3.86 -8.66 4.76
CA TRP A 96 -2.49 -8.15 4.81
C TRP A 96 -1.46 -9.27 4.93
N GLY A 97 -1.74 -10.30 5.75
CA GLY A 97 -0.83 -11.43 5.94
C GLY A 97 -0.50 -12.14 4.63
N GLU A 98 -1.49 -12.39 3.80
CA GLU A 98 -1.33 -13.02 2.49
C GLU A 98 -0.54 -12.13 1.52
N MET A 99 -0.80 -10.81 1.51
CA MET A 99 0.02 -9.87 0.74
C MET A 99 1.47 -9.87 1.22
N PHE A 100 1.68 -9.88 2.53
CA PHE A 100 3.00 -9.91 3.14
C PHE A 100 3.76 -11.21 2.83
N ASP A 101 3.07 -12.35 2.76
CA ASP A 101 3.67 -13.61 2.32
C ASP A 101 4.18 -13.55 0.87
N VAL A 102 3.43 -12.93 -0.04
CA VAL A 102 3.90 -12.69 -1.41
C VAL A 102 5.13 -11.75 -1.40
N ILE A 103 5.14 -10.70 -0.59
CA ILE A 103 6.27 -9.77 -0.46
C ILE A 103 7.51 -10.51 0.06
N LYS A 104 7.39 -11.33 1.11
CA LYS A 104 8.49 -12.14 1.65
C LYS A 104 9.08 -13.10 0.62
N HIS A 105 8.21 -13.73 -0.16
CA HIS A 105 8.62 -14.69 -1.18
C HIS A 105 9.33 -14.01 -2.36
N THR A 106 8.78 -12.92 -2.87
CA THR A 106 9.29 -12.25 -4.08
C THR A 106 10.42 -11.25 -3.80
N LYS A 107 10.53 -10.77 -2.55
CA LYS A 107 11.50 -9.76 -2.11
C LYS A 107 11.66 -8.61 -3.10
N PRO A 108 10.55 -7.91 -3.45
CA PRO A 108 10.59 -6.87 -4.46
C PRO A 108 11.45 -5.69 -3.98
N ARG A 109 11.94 -4.91 -4.93
CA ARG A 109 12.67 -3.67 -4.61
C ARG A 109 11.78 -2.62 -3.97
N TRP A 110 10.51 -2.58 -4.37
CA TRP A 110 9.51 -1.63 -3.89
C TRP A 110 8.20 -2.33 -3.53
N VAL A 111 7.51 -1.79 -2.55
CA VAL A 111 6.13 -2.15 -2.22
C VAL A 111 5.27 -0.89 -2.21
N ILE A 112 4.09 -0.97 -2.82
CA ILE A 112 3.04 0.05 -2.73
C ILE A 112 1.77 -0.62 -2.22
N ALA A 113 1.43 -0.43 -0.96
CA ALA A 113 0.19 -0.93 -0.38
C ALA A 113 -0.79 0.21 -0.12
N GLU A 114 -2.07 0.00 -0.39
CA GLU A 114 -3.12 1.01 -0.19
C GLU A 114 -4.19 0.48 0.76
N ASN A 115 -4.74 1.41 1.57
CA ASN A 115 -5.88 1.08 2.41
C ASN A 115 -6.75 2.32 2.68
N VAL A 116 -7.93 2.09 3.26
CA VAL A 116 -8.82 3.17 3.69
C VAL A 116 -8.19 3.97 4.83
N ARG A 117 -8.54 5.27 4.96
CA ARG A 117 -8.06 6.13 6.04
C ARG A 117 -8.32 5.54 7.44
N GLY A 118 -9.41 4.79 7.60
CA GLY A 118 -9.78 4.17 8.87
C GLY A 118 -8.70 3.25 9.47
N ILE A 119 -7.77 2.71 8.66
CA ILE A 119 -6.67 1.85 9.15
C ILE A 119 -5.81 2.54 10.22
N VAL A 120 -5.70 3.87 10.19
CA VAL A 120 -4.85 4.65 11.12
C VAL A 120 -5.43 4.69 12.54
N THR A 121 -6.76 4.62 12.68
CA THR A 121 -7.45 4.82 13.97
C THR A 121 -8.13 3.57 14.49
N THR A 122 -8.40 2.60 13.64
CA THR A 122 -9.09 1.38 14.04
C THR A 122 -8.20 0.51 14.91
N GLN A 123 -8.75 -0.02 16.02
CA GLN A 123 -8.00 -0.78 17.05
C GLN A 123 -6.74 -0.04 17.51
N ASP A 124 -6.88 1.23 17.84
CA ASP A 124 -5.76 2.08 18.29
C ASP A 124 -4.56 2.08 17.32
N GLY A 125 -4.85 1.93 16.03
CA GLY A 125 -3.83 1.92 14.96
C GLY A 125 -3.08 0.59 14.81
N LEU A 126 -3.56 -0.50 15.40
CA LEU A 126 -2.87 -1.81 15.36
C LEU A 126 -2.57 -2.25 13.94
N ALA A 127 -3.57 -2.24 13.03
CA ALA A 127 -3.36 -2.67 11.65
C ALA A 127 -2.37 -1.79 10.88
N PHE A 128 -2.39 -0.48 11.12
CA PHE A 128 -1.43 0.46 10.54
C PHE A 128 0.00 0.15 11.00
N ASN A 129 0.17 -0.07 12.32
CA ASN A 129 1.47 -0.39 12.90
C ASN A 129 1.96 -1.77 12.45
N THR A 130 1.07 -2.77 12.31
CA THR A 130 1.42 -4.11 11.81
C THR A 130 2.05 -4.02 10.41
N VAL A 131 1.46 -3.26 9.48
CA VAL A 131 2.03 -3.06 8.14
C VAL A 131 3.44 -2.49 8.20
N HIS A 132 3.69 -1.50 9.06
CA HIS A 132 5.03 -0.92 9.24
C HIS A 132 6.02 -1.93 9.81
N ILE A 133 5.67 -2.59 10.93
CA ILE A 133 6.54 -3.53 11.64
C ILE A 133 6.90 -4.71 10.73
N ASP A 134 5.93 -5.27 10.02
CA ASP A 134 6.14 -6.40 9.13
C ASP A 134 7.11 -6.04 8.00
N LEU A 135 6.89 -4.93 7.30
CA LEU A 135 7.78 -4.48 6.23
C LEU A 135 9.17 -4.13 6.73
N GLU A 136 9.28 -3.43 7.87
CA GLU A 136 10.57 -3.09 8.48
C GLU A 136 11.33 -4.37 8.92
N SER A 137 10.63 -5.41 9.39
CA SER A 137 11.23 -6.69 9.76
C SER A 137 11.88 -7.44 8.58
N GLU A 138 11.40 -7.19 7.35
CA GLU A 138 11.95 -7.74 6.11
C GLU A 138 12.95 -6.80 5.42
N GLY A 139 13.43 -5.77 6.12
CA GLY A 139 14.47 -4.87 5.64
C GLY A 139 13.98 -3.76 4.72
N TYR A 140 12.72 -3.37 4.80
CA TYR A 140 12.19 -2.23 4.06
C TYR A 140 12.22 -0.94 4.90
N GLU A 141 12.59 0.17 4.28
CA GLU A 141 12.27 1.50 4.79
C GLU A 141 10.85 1.88 4.35
N VAL A 142 9.97 2.26 5.30
CA VAL A 142 8.54 2.47 5.03
C VAL A 142 8.14 3.92 5.28
N GLN A 143 7.37 4.50 4.37
CA GLN A 143 6.72 5.79 4.54
C GLN A 143 5.23 5.67 4.22
N ALA A 144 4.39 6.32 5.03
CA ALA A 144 2.95 6.36 4.82
C ALA A 144 2.48 7.76 4.45
N PHE A 145 1.59 7.83 3.45
CA PHE A 145 1.03 9.08 2.93
C PHE A 145 -0.49 9.02 2.92
N ASN A 146 -1.14 10.09 3.37
CA ASN A 146 -2.58 10.26 3.17
C ASN A 146 -2.81 11.06 1.88
N ILE A 147 -3.29 10.41 0.82
CA ILE A 147 -3.53 11.04 -0.48
C ILE A 147 -5.02 11.03 -0.78
N PRO A 148 -5.70 12.18 -0.71
CA PRO A 148 -7.09 12.30 -1.11
C PRO A 148 -7.23 12.38 -2.63
N ALA A 149 -8.24 11.73 -3.19
CA ALA A 149 -8.51 11.76 -4.64
C ALA A 149 -8.77 13.17 -5.17
N ILE A 150 -9.40 14.05 -4.36
CA ILE A 150 -9.62 15.46 -4.71
C ILE A 150 -8.30 16.20 -4.95
N GLY A 151 -7.21 15.83 -4.28
CA GLY A 151 -5.87 16.37 -4.50
C GLY A 151 -5.28 16.00 -5.87
N LYS A 152 -5.92 15.08 -6.60
CA LYS A 152 -5.58 14.65 -7.95
C LYS A 152 -6.68 14.97 -8.98
N GLY A 153 -7.55 15.93 -8.66
CA GLY A 153 -8.59 16.44 -9.57
C GLY A 153 -9.90 15.65 -9.58
N ALA A 154 -10.08 14.67 -8.70
CA ALA A 154 -11.36 14.00 -8.57
C ALA A 154 -12.39 14.91 -7.87
N TRP A 155 -13.69 14.75 -8.20
CA TRP A 155 -14.78 15.54 -7.61
C TRP A 155 -15.17 15.07 -6.20
N HIS A 156 -14.62 13.96 -5.69
CA HIS A 156 -14.86 13.40 -4.36
C HIS A 156 -13.58 13.35 -3.52
N LYS A 157 -13.72 13.39 -2.19
CA LYS A 157 -12.59 13.44 -1.26
C LYS A 157 -11.79 12.14 -1.28
N ARG A 158 -12.39 10.97 -1.03
CA ARG A 158 -11.81 9.62 -1.04
C ARG A 158 -10.37 9.59 -0.53
N GLU A 159 -10.17 9.79 0.77
CA GLU A 159 -8.85 9.71 1.43
C GLU A 159 -8.39 8.25 1.51
N ARG A 160 -7.11 8.02 1.19
CA ARG A 160 -6.46 6.71 1.24
C ARG A 160 -5.08 6.83 1.84
N ILE A 161 -4.73 5.82 2.62
CA ILE A 161 -3.38 5.66 3.15
C ILE A 161 -2.58 4.80 2.17
N TRP A 162 -1.44 5.31 1.79
CA TRP A 162 -0.49 4.68 0.89
C TRP A 162 0.78 4.38 1.65
N PHE A 163 1.14 3.11 1.77
CA PHE A 163 2.42 2.67 2.30
C PHE A 163 3.36 2.49 1.12
N ILE A 164 4.46 3.22 1.12
CA ILE A 164 5.53 3.09 0.13
C ILE A 164 6.74 2.53 0.88
N ALA A 165 7.23 1.38 0.45
CA ALA A 165 8.36 0.73 1.09
C ALA A 165 9.48 0.43 0.09
N ALA A 166 10.71 0.77 0.47
CA ALA A 166 11.92 0.54 -0.31
C ALA A 166 12.79 -0.51 0.38
N ASN A 167 13.21 -1.55 -0.34
CA ASN A 167 14.12 -2.56 0.17
C ASN A 167 15.54 -1.95 0.33
N THR A 168 16.05 -1.90 1.56
CA THR A 168 17.33 -1.27 1.89
C THR A 168 18.52 -2.04 1.32
N ASP A 169 18.43 -3.36 1.17
CA ASP A 169 19.48 -4.19 0.59
C ASP A 169 19.68 -3.92 -0.91
N SER A 170 18.68 -3.33 -1.57
CA SER A 170 18.77 -2.93 -2.98
C SER A 170 19.55 -1.65 -3.22
N GLY A 171 20.05 -0.98 -2.16
CA GLY A 171 20.71 0.32 -2.22
C GLY A 171 19.77 1.50 -2.48
N GLU A 172 18.45 1.28 -2.45
CA GLU A 172 17.46 2.34 -2.52
C GLU A 172 17.14 2.84 -1.11
N GLN A 173 17.13 4.14 -0.97
CA GLN A 173 16.63 4.83 0.23
C GLN A 173 15.68 5.93 -0.24
N PHE A 174 14.69 6.27 0.59
CA PHE A 174 13.93 7.48 0.36
C PHE A 174 14.93 8.65 0.47
N GLY A 175 15.38 9.15 -0.66
CA GLY A 175 16.31 10.27 -0.70
C GLY A 175 15.68 11.51 -0.11
N CYS A 176 15.94 11.78 1.17
CA CYS A 176 15.81 13.11 1.73
C CYS A 176 17.03 13.93 1.26
N ASN A 177 17.00 14.42 0.03
CA ASN A 177 17.86 15.51 -0.39
C ASN A 177 17.29 16.82 0.17
N ASP A 178 17.27 16.96 1.49
CA ASP A 178 17.07 18.24 2.14
C ASP A 178 18.19 18.47 3.16
N ALA A 179 19.09 19.36 2.76
CA ALA A 179 20.10 19.94 3.61
C ALA A 179 19.46 20.83 4.69
N SER A 180 18.74 20.25 5.63
CA SER A 180 18.43 20.88 6.91
C SER A 180 18.09 19.78 7.93
N GLY A 181 19.07 19.50 8.77
CA GLY A 181 19.00 18.46 9.79
C GLY A 181 17.84 18.65 10.76
N ILE A 182 16.87 17.76 10.70
CA ILE A 182 16.00 17.46 11.83
C ILE A 182 15.79 15.94 11.80
N HIS A 183 16.68 15.23 12.49
CA HIS A 183 16.39 13.91 13.01
C HIS A 183 15.35 14.06 14.13
N GLN A 184 14.09 13.89 13.81
CA GLN A 184 13.05 13.61 14.81
C GLN A 184 12.46 12.24 14.54
N THR A 185 12.62 11.36 15.49
CA THR A 185 12.10 9.99 15.56
C THR A 185 10.62 9.95 15.17
N LYS A 186 10.28 9.07 14.22
CA LYS A 186 9.00 8.96 13.49
C LYS A 186 7.72 8.80 14.35
N GLN A 187 7.82 8.54 15.64
CA GLN A 187 6.66 8.34 16.52
C GLN A 187 5.97 9.63 17.02
N GLN A 188 6.57 10.81 16.89
CA GLN A 188 6.01 12.04 17.46
C GLN A 188 5.19 12.91 16.50
N ARG A 189 5.15 12.63 15.21
CA ARG A 189 4.48 13.53 14.24
C ARG A 189 2.99 13.33 14.05
N MET A 190 2.40 12.20 14.43
CA MET A 190 0.94 11.99 14.32
C MET A 190 0.16 12.30 15.61
N VAL A 191 0.78 12.35 16.77
CA VAL A 191 0.13 12.65 18.07
C VAL A 191 0.16 14.14 18.39
N GLY A 192 1.04 14.93 17.79
CA GLY A 192 1.29 16.32 18.19
C GLY A 192 0.25 17.38 17.76
N ASN A 193 -0.67 17.06 16.86
CA ASN A 193 -1.64 18.06 16.37
C ASN A 193 -3.02 18.00 17.04
N GLU A 194 -3.35 16.96 17.80
CA GLU A 194 -4.64 16.87 18.50
C GLU A 194 -4.63 17.43 19.94
N GLU A 195 -3.47 17.60 20.55
CA GLU A 195 -3.37 18.12 21.92
C GLU A 195 -3.39 19.66 22.00
N LYS A 196 -3.11 20.36 20.91
CA LYS A 196 -3.13 21.84 20.89
C LYS A 196 -4.52 22.45 20.77
N ASP A 197 -5.50 21.72 20.24
CA ASP A 197 -6.87 22.23 20.08
C ASP A 197 -7.78 21.98 21.30
N ARG A 198 -7.41 21.08 22.23
CA ARG A 198 -8.20 20.81 23.44
C ARG A 198 -8.00 21.82 24.56
N ASN A 199 -6.93 22.58 24.57
CA ASN A 199 -6.63 23.55 25.65
C ASN A 199 -7.09 24.99 25.35
N LYS A 200 -7.80 25.23 24.24
CA LYS A 200 -8.27 26.58 23.88
C LYS A 200 -9.75 26.87 24.18
N VAL A 201 -10.49 25.92 24.76
CA VAL A 201 -11.96 26.06 24.96
C VAL A 201 -12.34 26.41 26.43
N TRP A 202 -11.40 26.49 27.39
CA TRP A 202 -11.74 26.71 28.79
C TRP A 202 -11.02 27.92 29.42
N SER A 203 -10.99 29.06 28.74
CA SER A 203 -10.54 30.32 29.37
C SER A 203 -11.31 31.51 28.87
N GLU A 204 -12.66 31.48 28.88
CA GLU A 204 -13.51 32.66 28.83
C GLU A 204 -14.91 32.26 29.32
N THR A 205 -15.12 32.27 30.62
CA THR A 205 -16.34 32.69 31.33
C THR A 205 -15.97 33.01 32.78
#